data_6af5d151611c5ade6493c828df0e07e8
#
_entry.id   6af5d151611c5ade6493c828df0e07e8
#
_cell.length_a   1.000
_cell.length_b   1.000
_cell.length_c   1.000
_cell.angle_alpha   90.00
_cell.angle_beta   90.00
_cell.angle_gamma   90.00
#
_symmetry.space_group_name_H-M   'P 1'
#
loop_
_entity.id
_entity.type
_entity.pdbx_description
1 polymer ?
#
loop_
_entity_poly.entity_id
_entity_poly.type
_entity_poly.pdbx_seq_one_letter_code
_entity_poly.pdbx_strand_id
1 'polypeptide(L)'
;MAIAFSGGKDSTATVTLVDHLIETGRIPKPETLTVLYADTRQEFPPLHNAAMDIMAELQTHGMDCRVVLPKLDHRYFVYMLGRGVPPPSNTFRWCTPKLKVMSMERELEKLRAEAGEKFLMLTGVRIGESAARDQRIAMSCTKDGGECGQGWFQQSFSKTIADTLAPIVHWRVCHVWDWLMFEAPMSGFSTDAILKVYGQDTAEGEEPINARTGCIG
;
A
#
# COMPACT_ATOMS: atom_id res chain seq x y z
N MET A 1 8.34 -12.05 -4.89
CA MET A 1 7.37 -11.42 -3.96
C MET A 1 7.24 -9.93 -4.27
N ALA A 2 6.06 -9.33 -4.13
CA ALA A 2 5.87 -7.90 -4.31
C ALA A 2 5.14 -7.28 -3.11
N ILE A 3 5.36 -5.98 -2.83
CA ILE A 3 4.66 -5.24 -1.78
C ILE A 3 3.97 -4.03 -2.41
N ALA A 4 2.65 -3.91 -2.20
CA ALA A 4 1.90 -2.72 -2.62
C ALA A 4 2.11 -1.60 -1.60
N PHE A 5 2.73 -0.53 -2.04
CA PHE A 5 3.04 0.65 -1.24
C PHE A 5 2.24 1.85 -1.71
N SER A 6 1.58 2.55 -0.81
CA SER A 6 0.77 3.75 -1.11
C SER A 6 1.30 5.02 -0.46
N GLY A 7 2.39 4.93 0.30
CA GLY A 7 2.94 6.02 1.08
C GLY A 7 2.13 6.35 2.35
N GLY A 8 1.01 5.68 2.60
CA GLY A 8 0.23 5.87 3.83
C GLY A 8 0.77 5.06 5.00
N LYS A 9 0.37 5.43 6.24
CA LYS A 9 0.84 4.81 7.48
C LYS A 9 0.81 3.27 7.48
N ASP A 10 -0.27 2.68 6.99
CA ASP A 10 -0.47 1.22 7.02
C ASP A 10 0.45 0.50 6.03
N SER A 11 0.61 1.04 4.83
CA SER A 11 1.53 0.48 3.83
C SER A 11 3.00 0.69 4.21
N THR A 12 3.31 1.81 4.88
CA THR A 12 4.67 2.05 5.42
C THR A 12 4.98 1.06 6.55
N ALA A 13 4.05 0.89 7.49
CA ALA A 13 4.24 -0.11 8.54
C ALA A 13 4.42 -1.52 7.94
N THR A 14 3.70 -1.86 6.87
CA THR A 14 3.83 -3.17 6.22
C THR A 14 5.21 -3.35 5.59
N VAL A 15 5.69 -2.38 4.80
CA VAL A 15 6.95 -2.54 4.08
C VAL A 15 8.14 -2.54 5.03
N THR A 16 8.15 -1.65 6.03
CA THR A 16 9.22 -1.60 7.04
C THR A 16 9.22 -2.82 7.97
N LEU A 17 8.02 -3.37 8.30
CA LEU A 17 7.90 -4.63 9.05
C LEU A 17 8.49 -5.81 8.25
N VAL A 18 8.18 -5.91 6.97
CA VAL A 18 8.69 -7.01 6.13
C VAL A 18 10.20 -6.92 6.01
N ASP A 19 10.75 -5.74 5.82
CA ASP A 19 12.19 -5.52 5.78
C ASP A 19 12.85 -5.94 7.11
N HIS A 20 12.33 -5.45 8.23
CA HIS A 20 12.80 -5.82 9.56
C HIS A 20 12.79 -7.34 9.79
N LEU A 21 11.73 -8.03 9.37
CA LEU A 21 11.62 -9.48 9.53
C LEU A 21 12.65 -10.24 8.68
N ILE A 22 12.99 -9.72 7.49
CA ILE A 22 14.03 -10.27 6.62
C ILE A 22 15.42 -10.04 7.24
N GLU A 23 15.73 -8.81 7.62
CA GLU A 23 17.03 -8.44 8.18
C GLU A 23 17.32 -9.14 9.52
N THR A 24 16.29 -9.36 10.33
CA THR A 24 16.41 -10.12 11.60
C THR A 24 16.38 -11.65 11.40
N GLY A 25 16.26 -12.14 10.16
CA GLY A 25 16.23 -13.56 9.84
C GLY A 25 14.97 -14.30 10.33
N ARG A 26 13.90 -13.57 10.70
CA ARG A 26 12.62 -14.17 11.12
C ARG A 26 11.83 -14.75 9.96
N ILE A 27 12.02 -14.22 8.77
CA ILE A 27 11.51 -14.77 7.53
C ILE A 27 12.65 -14.91 6.50
N PRO A 28 12.61 -15.92 5.63
CA PRO A 28 13.63 -16.08 4.61
C PRO A 28 13.58 -14.90 3.62
N LYS A 29 14.76 -14.44 3.19
CA LYS A 29 14.85 -13.42 2.13
C LYS A 29 14.35 -14.04 0.81
N PRO A 30 13.32 -13.47 0.17
CA PRO A 30 12.85 -13.94 -1.11
C PRO A 30 13.90 -13.66 -2.20
N GLU A 31 13.97 -14.48 -3.25
CA GLU A 31 14.87 -14.27 -4.39
C GLU A 31 14.66 -12.90 -5.04
N THR A 32 13.39 -12.49 -5.15
CA THR A 32 13.01 -11.17 -5.65
C THR A 32 12.00 -10.53 -4.72
N LEU A 33 12.25 -9.28 -4.34
CA LEU A 33 11.36 -8.46 -3.53
C LEU A 33 11.21 -7.10 -4.20
N THR A 34 10.03 -6.84 -4.76
CA THR A 34 9.73 -5.58 -5.45
C THR A 34 8.70 -4.77 -4.68
N VAL A 35 8.99 -3.51 -4.39
CA VAL A 35 8.06 -2.56 -3.78
C VAL A 35 7.43 -1.72 -4.89
N LEU A 36 6.11 -1.73 -4.99
CA LEU A 36 5.36 -1.02 -6.03
C LEU A 36 4.62 0.17 -5.44
N TYR A 37 5.05 1.38 -5.75
CA TYR A 37 4.39 2.62 -5.38
C TYR A 37 3.52 3.14 -6.53
N ALA A 38 2.20 3.18 -6.33
CA ALA A 38 1.26 3.73 -7.32
C ALA A 38 1.15 5.25 -7.17
N ASP A 39 1.93 6.00 -7.94
CA ASP A 39 1.83 7.46 -8.02
C ASP A 39 0.74 7.86 -9.01
N THR A 40 -0.40 8.30 -8.50
CA THR A 40 -1.54 8.75 -9.33
C THR A 40 -1.37 10.17 -9.86
N ARG A 41 -0.32 10.87 -9.45
CA ARG A 41 -0.10 12.31 -9.67
C ARG A 41 -1.18 13.20 -9.01
N GLN A 42 -1.88 12.66 -8.00
CA GLN A 42 -2.91 13.35 -7.21
C GLN A 42 -2.66 13.15 -5.70
N GLU A 43 -1.50 12.66 -5.30
CA GLU A 43 -1.11 12.51 -3.91
C GLU A 43 -0.85 13.88 -3.28
N PHE A 44 -1.18 13.98 -1.99
CA PHE A 44 -0.80 15.13 -1.20
C PHE A 44 0.74 15.26 -1.18
N PRO A 45 1.33 16.42 -1.57
CA PRO A 45 2.77 16.54 -1.76
C PRO A 45 3.64 16.07 -0.58
N PRO A 46 3.33 16.43 0.68
CA PRO A 46 4.10 15.91 1.82
C PRO A 46 4.07 14.38 1.92
N LEU A 47 2.92 13.76 1.63
CA LEU A 47 2.79 12.29 1.66
C LEU A 47 3.56 11.64 0.51
N HIS A 48 3.54 12.26 -0.67
CA HIS A 48 4.33 11.81 -1.81
C HIS A 48 5.84 11.85 -1.50
N ASN A 49 6.31 12.97 -0.94
CA ASN A 49 7.72 13.11 -0.56
C ASN A 49 8.11 12.07 0.49
N ALA A 50 7.32 11.91 1.55
CA ALA A 50 7.55 10.87 2.55
C ALA A 50 7.61 9.47 1.95
N ALA A 51 6.75 9.17 0.97
CA ALA A 51 6.78 7.88 0.27
C ALA A 51 8.06 7.70 -0.55
N MET A 52 8.55 8.75 -1.21
CA MET A 52 9.80 8.70 -1.98
C MET A 52 11.01 8.53 -1.07
N ASP A 53 11.03 9.17 0.11
CA ASP A 53 12.09 9.02 1.10
C ASP A 53 12.17 7.57 1.61
N ILE A 54 11.04 6.99 1.99
CA ILE A 54 10.97 5.58 2.39
C ILE A 54 11.43 4.64 1.26
N MET A 55 11.02 4.91 0.02
CA MET A 55 11.50 4.09 -1.13
C MET A 55 13.00 4.20 -1.33
N ALA A 56 13.59 5.38 -1.13
CA ALA A 56 15.04 5.56 -1.19
C ALA A 56 15.74 4.74 -0.10
N GLU A 57 15.23 4.74 1.12
CA GLU A 57 15.76 3.92 2.22
C GLU A 57 15.66 2.42 1.91
N LEU A 58 14.51 1.95 1.43
CA LEU A 58 14.32 0.55 1.03
C LEU A 58 15.29 0.11 -0.09
N GLN A 59 15.62 1.01 -1.01
CA GLN A 59 16.63 0.74 -2.03
C GLN A 59 18.03 0.55 -1.42
N THR A 60 18.38 1.26 -0.36
CA THR A 60 19.65 1.04 0.35
C THR A 60 19.73 -0.33 1.02
N HIS A 61 18.58 -0.92 1.40
CA HIS A 61 18.46 -2.29 1.90
C HIS A 61 18.39 -3.35 0.78
N GLY A 62 18.53 -2.92 -0.48
CA GLY A 62 18.61 -3.80 -1.65
C GLY A 62 17.25 -4.25 -2.20
N MET A 63 16.17 -3.54 -1.89
CA MET A 63 14.86 -3.80 -2.47
C MET A 63 14.71 -3.15 -3.86
N ASP A 64 14.05 -3.85 -4.79
CA ASP A 64 13.66 -3.28 -6.08
C ASP A 64 12.41 -2.40 -5.88
N CYS A 65 12.59 -1.08 -5.96
CA CYS A 65 11.52 -0.11 -5.75
C CYS A 65 11.09 0.50 -7.08
N ARG A 66 9.82 0.33 -7.45
CA ARG A 66 9.28 0.82 -8.72
C ARG A 66 8.12 1.80 -8.50
N VAL A 67 8.20 2.96 -9.17
CA VAL A 67 7.11 3.93 -9.22
C VAL A 67 6.21 3.59 -10.42
N VAL A 68 4.95 3.27 -10.13
CA VAL A 68 3.96 2.89 -11.13
C VAL A 68 3.10 4.09 -11.48
N LEU A 69 3.20 4.55 -12.73
CA LEU A 69 2.46 5.70 -13.23
C LEU A 69 1.26 5.29 -14.10
N PRO A 70 0.13 6.02 -14.03
CA PRO A 70 -0.95 5.86 -14.98
C PRO A 70 -0.50 6.29 -16.38
N LYS A 71 -1.04 5.64 -17.43
CA LYS A 71 -0.85 6.09 -18.82
C LYS A 71 -1.26 7.55 -18.92
N LEU A 72 -0.59 8.29 -19.82
CA LEU A 72 -0.82 9.73 -19.98
C LEU A 72 -2.30 10.08 -20.17
N ASP A 73 -2.98 9.35 -21.03
CA ASP A 73 -4.40 9.53 -21.33
C ASP A 73 -5.36 9.10 -20.20
N HIS A 74 -4.85 8.44 -19.17
CA HIS A 74 -5.58 8.09 -17.95
C HIS A 74 -5.32 9.04 -16.80
N ARG A 75 -4.30 9.93 -16.87
CA ARG A 75 -4.00 10.89 -15.80
C ARG A 75 -5.17 11.81 -15.54
N TYR A 76 -5.36 12.19 -14.30
CA TYR A 76 -6.56 12.88 -13.81
C TYR A 76 -6.97 14.07 -14.70
N PHE A 77 -6.10 15.06 -14.85
CA PHE A 77 -6.42 16.25 -15.64
C PHE A 77 -6.53 15.96 -17.13
N VAL A 78 -5.72 15.07 -17.66
CA VAL A 78 -5.80 14.67 -19.08
C VAL A 78 -7.12 13.97 -19.37
N TYR A 79 -7.56 13.09 -18.48
CA TYR A 79 -8.82 12.38 -18.63
C TYR A 79 -10.02 13.31 -18.47
N MET A 80 -9.98 14.21 -17.47
CA MET A 80 -11.06 15.15 -17.19
C MET A 80 -11.13 16.25 -18.24
N LEU A 81 -10.04 16.99 -18.50
CA LEU A 81 -10.04 18.13 -19.42
C LEU A 81 -9.90 17.72 -20.88
N GLY A 82 -9.07 16.72 -21.17
CA GLY A 82 -8.84 16.27 -22.55
C GLY A 82 -9.98 15.43 -23.14
N ARG A 83 -10.75 14.71 -22.28
CA ARG A 83 -11.87 13.88 -22.71
C ARG A 83 -13.24 14.39 -22.26
N GLY A 84 -13.30 15.50 -21.53
CA GLY A 84 -14.55 16.06 -21.04
C GLY A 84 -15.26 15.19 -19.99
N VAL A 85 -14.52 14.31 -19.28
CA VAL A 85 -15.11 13.44 -18.28
C VAL A 85 -15.32 14.25 -16.99
N PRO A 86 -16.52 14.19 -16.37
CA PRO A 86 -16.78 14.92 -15.14
C PRO A 86 -15.85 14.47 -13.99
N PRO A 87 -15.60 15.35 -13.00
CA PRO A 87 -14.84 14.99 -11.81
C PRO A 87 -15.40 13.71 -11.15
N PRO A 88 -14.55 12.91 -10.50
CA PRO A 88 -15.03 11.73 -9.79
C PRO A 88 -15.93 12.14 -8.62
N SER A 89 -16.94 11.31 -8.37
CA SER A 89 -17.87 11.46 -7.26
C SER A 89 -18.01 10.15 -6.50
N ASN A 90 -18.78 10.14 -5.41
CA ASN A 90 -19.03 8.90 -4.65
C ASN A 90 -19.69 7.80 -5.47
N THR A 91 -20.46 8.16 -6.49
CA THR A 91 -21.15 7.22 -7.40
C THR A 91 -20.39 6.98 -8.71
N PHE A 92 -19.50 7.89 -9.09
CA PHE A 92 -18.74 7.83 -10.35
C PHE A 92 -17.22 7.86 -10.09
N ARG A 93 -16.68 6.76 -9.60
CA ARG A 93 -15.28 6.63 -9.16
C ARG A 93 -14.35 6.13 -10.26
N TRP A 94 -14.32 6.77 -11.40
CA TRP A 94 -13.42 6.38 -12.49
C TRP A 94 -11.91 6.52 -12.14
N CYS A 95 -11.58 7.38 -11.17
CA CYS A 95 -10.19 7.62 -10.77
C CYS A 95 -9.52 6.34 -10.23
N THR A 96 -10.18 5.57 -9.38
CA THR A 96 -9.59 4.35 -8.82
C THR A 96 -9.18 3.33 -9.90
N PRO A 97 -10.07 2.87 -10.81
CA PRO A 97 -9.66 1.94 -11.85
C PRO A 97 -8.64 2.54 -12.81
N LYS A 98 -8.78 3.79 -13.22
CA LYS A 98 -7.90 4.39 -14.23
C LYS A 98 -6.51 4.75 -13.69
N LEU A 99 -6.44 5.33 -12.51
CA LEU A 99 -5.18 5.83 -11.96
C LEU A 99 -4.40 4.75 -11.21
N LYS A 100 -5.08 3.86 -10.47
CA LYS A 100 -4.42 2.87 -9.59
C LYS A 100 -4.49 1.46 -10.16
N VAL A 101 -5.70 0.91 -10.34
CA VAL A 101 -5.87 -0.52 -10.61
C VAL A 101 -5.21 -0.92 -11.92
N MET A 102 -5.58 -0.30 -13.03
CA MET A 102 -5.04 -0.65 -14.36
C MET A 102 -3.53 -0.45 -14.47
N SER A 103 -2.98 0.52 -13.75
CA SER A 103 -1.53 0.77 -13.75
C SER A 103 -0.80 -0.30 -12.97
N MET A 104 -1.34 -0.67 -11.82
CA MET A 104 -0.80 -1.71 -10.96
C MET A 104 -0.91 -3.09 -11.64
N GLU A 105 -2.07 -3.43 -12.20
CA GLU A 105 -2.25 -4.70 -12.95
C GLU A 105 -1.21 -4.87 -14.04
N ARG A 106 -0.99 -3.83 -14.84
CA ARG A 106 0.02 -3.85 -15.91
C ARG A 106 1.44 -4.11 -15.37
N GLU A 107 1.79 -3.54 -14.22
CA GLU A 107 3.11 -3.76 -13.64
C GLU A 107 3.22 -5.15 -13.01
N LEU A 108 2.15 -5.63 -12.38
CA LEU A 108 2.08 -6.99 -11.86
C LEU A 108 2.15 -8.06 -12.98
N GLU A 109 1.55 -7.79 -14.13
CA GLU A 109 1.68 -8.66 -15.32
C GLU A 109 3.12 -8.76 -15.81
N LYS A 110 3.85 -7.63 -15.82
CA LYS A 110 5.28 -7.63 -16.16
C LYS A 110 6.10 -8.43 -15.16
N LEU A 111 5.89 -8.17 -13.85
CA LEU A 111 6.58 -8.92 -12.80
C LEU A 111 6.33 -10.42 -12.90
N ARG A 112 5.10 -10.82 -13.23
CA ARG A 112 4.77 -12.23 -13.47
C ARG A 112 5.52 -12.79 -14.68
N ALA A 113 5.62 -12.03 -15.77
CA ALA A 113 6.36 -12.45 -16.95
C ALA A 113 7.86 -12.56 -16.66
N GLU A 114 8.40 -11.66 -15.84
CA GLU A 114 9.80 -11.68 -15.39
C GLU A 114 10.07 -12.89 -14.46
N ALA A 115 9.15 -13.18 -13.53
CA ALA A 115 9.28 -14.30 -12.59
C ALA A 115 8.97 -15.68 -13.20
N GLY A 116 8.22 -15.73 -14.31
CA GLY A 116 7.78 -16.97 -14.94
C GLY A 116 6.66 -17.73 -14.22
N GLU A 117 6.32 -17.32 -13.00
CA GLU A 117 5.32 -17.97 -12.15
C GLU A 117 4.46 -16.96 -11.38
N LYS A 118 3.41 -17.48 -10.73
CA LYS A 118 2.56 -16.71 -9.82
C LYS A 118 3.36 -16.35 -8.56
N PHE A 119 3.20 -15.13 -8.07
CA PHE A 119 3.94 -14.64 -6.91
C PHE A 119 3.02 -14.15 -5.78
N LEU A 120 3.58 -13.91 -4.61
CA LEU A 120 2.89 -13.38 -3.44
C LEU A 120 2.97 -11.84 -3.45
N MET A 121 1.81 -11.18 -3.33
CA MET A 121 1.70 -9.74 -3.15
C MET A 121 1.26 -9.39 -1.74
N LEU A 122 2.03 -8.57 -1.05
CA LEU A 122 1.71 -8.07 0.29
C LEU A 122 0.99 -6.73 0.22
N THR A 123 0.02 -6.53 1.10
CA THR A 123 -0.75 -5.28 1.20
C THR A 123 -0.92 -4.83 2.64
N GLY A 124 -0.94 -3.52 2.86
CA GLY A 124 -1.17 -2.91 4.17
C GLY A 124 -2.66 -2.77 4.53
N VAL A 125 -3.48 -3.77 4.19
CA VAL A 125 -4.92 -3.74 4.50
C VAL A 125 -5.16 -4.17 5.95
N ARG A 126 -6.06 -3.44 6.65
CA ARG A 126 -6.47 -3.75 8.03
C ARG A 126 -7.98 -3.82 8.15
N ILE A 127 -8.46 -4.60 9.12
CA ILE A 127 -9.85 -4.60 9.58
C ILE A 127 -10.14 -3.28 10.32
N GLY A 128 -11.35 -2.77 10.19
CA GLY A 128 -11.79 -1.52 10.84
C GLY A 128 -11.52 -0.25 10.03
N GLU A 129 -10.95 -0.35 8.83
CA GLU A 129 -10.74 0.83 7.99
C GLU A 129 -11.99 1.25 7.22
N SER A 130 -12.84 0.31 6.82
CA SER A 130 -14.11 0.59 6.15
C SER A 130 -15.00 -0.65 6.12
N ALA A 131 -16.29 -0.46 6.43
CA ALA A 131 -17.27 -1.55 6.44
C ALA A 131 -17.31 -2.36 5.12
N ALA A 132 -17.20 -1.69 3.97
CA ALA A 132 -17.16 -2.37 2.66
C ALA A 132 -15.88 -3.19 2.44
N ARG A 133 -14.77 -2.82 3.09
CA ARG A 133 -13.51 -3.57 3.05
C ARG A 133 -13.56 -4.74 4.01
N ASP A 134 -14.09 -4.53 5.21
CA ASP A 134 -14.24 -5.56 6.23
C ASP A 134 -15.16 -6.69 5.74
N GLN A 135 -16.25 -6.35 5.06
CA GLN A 135 -17.09 -7.32 4.38
C GLN A 135 -16.33 -8.16 3.35
N ARG A 136 -15.48 -7.53 2.53
CA ARG A 136 -14.68 -8.26 1.53
C ARG A 136 -13.65 -9.17 2.17
N ILE A 137 -13.02 -8.74 3.26
CA ILE A 137 -12.10 -9.56 4.05
C ILE A 137 -12.83 -10.78 4.62
N ALA A 138 -13.98 -10.58 5.25
CA ALA A 138 -14.81 -11.66 5.78
C ALA A 138 -15.28 -12.65 4.69
N MET A 139 -15.64 -12.14 3.51
CA MET A 139 -16.07 -12.98 2.38
C MET A 139 -14.90 -13.73 1.71
N SER A 140 -13.68 -13.23 1.78
CA SER A 140 -12.51 -13.92 1.20
C SER A 140 -12.16 -15.20 1.96
N CYS A 141 -12.50 -15.26 3.24
CA CYS A 141 -12.31 -16.43 4.10
C CYS A 141 -13.14 -17.66 3.67
N THR A 142 -14.24 -17.45 2.98
CA THR A 142 -15.22 -18.52 2.70
C THR A 142 -15.06 -19.18 1.33
N LYS A 143 -14.26 -18.59 0.44
CA LYS A 143 -14.23 -19.00 -0.98
C LYS A 143 -13.23 -20.08 -1.37
N ASP A 144 -12.15 -20.28 -0.62
CA ASP A 144 -11.04 -21.16 -1.04
C ASP A 144 -10.61 -22.18 0.02
N GLY A 145 -11.48 -22.59 0.94
CA GLY A 145 -11.17 -23.65 1.92
C GLY A 145 -10.06 -23.27 2.93
N GLY A 146 -9.70 -21.99 3.02
CA GLY A 146 -8.83 -21.48 4.08
C GLY A 146 -9.53 -21.61 5.44
N GLU A 147 -8.80 -21.96 6.47
CA GLU A 147 -9.33 -22.04 7.83
C GLU A 147 -10.00 -20.72 8.22
N CYS A 148 -11.22 -20.79 8.71
CA CYS A 148 -11.99 -19.64 9.19
C CYS A 148 -11.16 -18.82 10.19
N GLY A 149 -10.98 -17.53 9.92
CA GLY A 149 -10.25 -16.60 10.78
C GLY A 149 -8.92 -16.07 10.22
N GLN A 150 -8.45 -16.59 9.11
CA GLN A 150 -7.23 -16.09 8.48
C GLN A 150 -7.53 -15.12 7.34
N GLY A 151 -8.19 -13.98 7.61
CA GLY A 151 -8.42 -12.91 6.65
C GLY A 151 -7.17 -12.30 6.02
N TRP A 152 -6.01 -12.98 6.15
CA TRP A 152 -4.74 -12.56 5.59
C TRP A 152 -4.68 -12.71 4.08
N PHE A 153 -5.29 -13.76 3.53
CA PHE A 153 -5.36 -13.95 2.08
C PHE A 153 -6.56 -13.22 1.49
N GLN A 154 -6.30 -12.35 0.52
CA GLN A 154 -7.32 -11.53 -0.13
C GLN A 154 -7.23 -11.68 -1.64
N GLN A 155 -8.39 -11.78 -2.29
CA GLN A 155 -8.49 -11.82 -3.74
C GLN A 155 -8.74 -10.41 -4.27
N SER A 156 -7.70 -9.66 -4.59
CA SER A 156 -7.81 -8.31 -5.17
C SER A 156 -7.48 -8.23 -6.65
N PHE A 157 -6.68 -9.16 -7.16
CA PHE A 157 -6.24 -9.21 -8.55
C PHE A 157 -6.64 -10.53 -9.21
N SER A 158 -6.51 -10.61 -10.52
CA SER A 158 -6.76 -11.87 -11.23
C SER A 158 -6.03 -13.01 -10.52
N LYS A 159 -6.75 -14.06 -10.16
CA LYS A 159 -6.22 -15.26 -9.51
C LYS A 159 -4.99 -15.86 -10.23
N THR A 160 -4.79 -15.45 -11.46
CA THR A 160 -3.71 -15.93 -12.33
C THR A 160 -2.42 -15.15 -12.16
N ILE A 161 -2.41 -13.96 -11.56
CA ILE A 161 -1.23 -13.08 -11.48
C ILE A 161 -0.53 -13.23 -10.13
N ALA A 162 -1.25 -13.00 -9.03
CA ALA A 162 -0.69 -13.00 -7.69
C ALA A 162 -1.69 -13.49 -6.65
N ASP A 163 -1.18 -14.12 -5.58
CA ASP A 163 -1.90 -14.28 -4.33
C ASP A 163 -1.66 -13.06 -3.45
N THR A 164 -2.68 -12.59 -2.73
CA THR A 164 -2.58 -11.40 -1.91
C THR A 164 -2.62 -11.78 -0.43
N LEU A 165 -1.65 -11.28 0.33
CA LEU A 165 -1.55 -11.44 1.78
C LEU A 165 -1.52 -10.07 2.46
N ALA A 166 -2.25 -9.92 3.56
CA ALA A 166 -2.26 -8.73 4.40
C ALA A 166 -1.62 -9.02 5.77
N PRO A 167 -0.32 -8.84 5.95
CA PRO A 167 0.38 -9.22 7.18
C PRO A 167 -0.14 -8.52 8.43
N ILE A 168 -0.61 -7.28 8.29
CA ILE A 168 -1.09 -6.44 9.40
C ILE A 168 -2.61 -6.40 9.52
N VAL A 169 -3.35 -7.34 8.90
CA VAL A 169 -4.82 -7.31 8.82
C VAL A 169 -5.52 -7.15 10.18
N HIS A 170 -4.96 -7.74 11.24
CA HIS A 170 -5.50 -7.66 12.59
C HIS A 170 -4.89 -6.55 13.46
N TRP A 171 -3.99 -5.75 12.91
CA TRP A 171 -3.42 -4.64 13.66
C TRP A 171 -4.47 -3.56 13.89
N ARG A 172 -4.51 -3.05 15.12
CA ARG A 172 -5.23 -1.82 15.44
C ARG A 172 -4.40 -0.62 15.01
N VAL A 173 -5.04 0.54 14.89
CA VAL A 173 -4.34 1.78 14.53
C VAL A 173 -3.19 2.11 15.50
N CYS A 174 -3.37 1.84 16.80
CA CYS A 174 -2.31 2.03 17.79
C CYS A 174 -1.07 1.17 17.50
N HIS A 175 -1.24 -0.10 17.11
CA HIS A 175 -0.10 -0.96 16.74
C HIS A 175 0.68 -0.43 15.53
N VAL A 176 -0.03 0.21 14.57
CA VAL A 176 0.63 0.85 13.42
C VAL A 176 1.48 2.02 13.87
N TRP A 177 0.95 2.85 14.80
CA TRP A 177 1.69 4.00 15.33
C TRP A 177 2.83 3.58 16.23
N ASP A 178 2.63 2.60 17.12
CA ASP A 178 3.70 2.03 17.95
C ASP A 178 4.86 1.53 17.09
N TRP A 179 4.54 0.83 15.99
CA TRP A 179 5.53 0.38 15.03
C TRP A 179 6.28 1.54 14.38
N LEU A 180 5.57 2.53 13.84
CA LEU A 180 6.17 3.65 13.11
C LEU A 180 6.91 4.62 14.02
N MET A 181 6.49 4.76 15.28
CA MET A 181 7.15 5.65 16.24
C MET A 181 8.39 5.05 16.88
N PHE A 182 8.39 3.74 17.13
CA PHE A 182 9.42 3.12 17.94
C PHE A 182 10.24 2.07 17.19
N GLU A 183 9.59 1.10 16.57
CA GLU A 183 10.28 -0.06 16.00
C GLU A 183 10.91 0.21 14.62
N ALA A 184 10.20 0.88 13.73
CA ALA A 184 10.71 1.20 12.40
C ALA A 184 11.93 2.13 12.43
N PRO A 185 12.00 3.19 13.29
CA PRO A 185 13.20 3.98 13.45
C PRO A 185 14.39 3.18 14.00
N MET A 186 14.16 2.26 14.94
CA MET A 186 15.21 1.37 15.45
C MET A 186 15.76 0.43 14.38
N SER A 187 14.97 0.17 13.34
CA SER A 187 15.37 -0.62 12.16
C SER A 187 15.98 0.23 11.03
N GLY A 188 16.25 1.52 11.28
CA GLY A 188 16.92 2.41 10.35
C GLY A 188 16.00 3.23 9.43
N PHE A 189 14.67 3.16 9.61
CA PHE A 189 13.74 3.92 8.78
C PHE A 189 13.41 5.30 9.38
N SER A 190 13.50 6.36 8.57
CA SER A 190 12.96 7.67 8.93
C SER A 190 11.46 7.71 8.69
N THR A 191 10.69 7.79 9.78
CA THR A 191 9.22 7.85 9.75
C THR A 191 8.69 9.24 10.07
N ASP A 192 9.55 10.21 10.39
CA ASP A 192 9.19 11.57 10.82
C ASP A 192 8.25 12.28 9.85
N ALA A 193 8.51 12.17 8.55
CA ALA A 193 7.68 12.81 7.53
C ALA A 193 6.23 12.26 7.54
N ILE A 194 6.08 10.95 7.79
CA ILE A 194 4.75 10.32 7.90
C ILE A 194 4.07 10.74 9.20
N LEU A 195 4.80 10.74 10.31
CA LEU A 195 4.26 11.20 11.60
C LEU A 195 3.74 12.64 11.50
N LYS A 196 4.50 13.54 10.86
CA LYS A 196 4.08 14.92 10.60
C LYS A 196 2.81 15.03 9.78
N VAL A 197 2.75 14.30 8.66
CA VAL A 197 1.57 14.30 7.77
C VAL A 197 0.30 13.87 8.50
N TYR A 198 0.42 12.97 9.47
CA TYR A 198 -0.73 12.48 10.26
C TYR A 198 -0.90 13.20 11.60
N GLY A 199 -0.11 14.25 11.89
CA GLY A 199 -0.20 15.01 13.13
C GLY A 199 0.18 14.22 14.39
N GLN A 200 1.05 13.20 14.25
CA GLN A 200 1.51 12.39 15.39
C GLN A 200 2.72 12.98 16.12
N ASP A 201 3.29 14.07 15.61
CA ASP A 201 4.39 14.82 16.21
C ASP A 201 3.90 16.05 16.99
N THR A 202 2.58 16.24 17.13
CA THR A 202 2.02 17.36 17.88
C THR A 202 2.25 17.21 19.38
N ALA A 203 2.64 18.31 20.01
CA ALA A 203 2.88 18.41 21.44
C ALA A 203 1.64 18.01 22.27
N GLU A 204 1.88 17.53 23.46
CA GLU A 204 0.91 17.04 24.43
C GLU A 204 -0.44 17.76 24.40
N GLY A 205 -1.52 17.07 24.02
CA GLY A 205 -2.90 17.52 24.21
C GLY A 205 -3.80 17.57 22.97
N GLU A 206 -3.28 17.35 21.77
CA GLU A 206 -4.14 17.26 20.58
C GLU A 206 -4.43 15.80 20.24
N GLU A 207 -5.73 15.47 20.08
CA GLU A 207 -6.13 14.14 19.65
C GLU A 207 -5.58 13.82 18.23
N PRO A 208 -4.98 12.64 18.03
CA PRO A 208 -4.46 12.26 16.73
C PRO A 208 -5.56 12.31 15.68
N ILE A 209 -5.33 13.07 14.63
CA ILE A 209 -6.25 13.19 13.50
C ILE A 209 -6.33 11.80 12.84
N ASN A 210 -7.43 11.09 13.03
CA ASN A 210 -7.79 9.87 12.30
C ASN A 210 -8.08 10.16 10.82
N ALA A 211 -7.37 11.11 10.23
CA ALA A 211 -7.56 11.52 8.86
C ALA A 211 -7.09 10.42 7.91
N ARG A 212 -7.97 9.97 7.05
CA ARG A 212 -7.57 9.26 5.83
C ARG A 212 -6.96 10.29 4.89
N THR A 213 -5.64 10.35 4.87
CA THR A 213 -4.93 11.06 3.82
C THR A 213 -4.97 10.17 2.57
N GLY A 214 -5.88 10.45 1.68
CA GLY A 214 -5.99 9.82 0.37
C GLY A 214 -5.69 10.83 -0.73
N CYS A 215 -5.89 10.42 -1.99
CA CYS A 215 -5.86 11.35 -3.12
C CYS A 215 -6.80 12.53 -2.85
N ILE A 216 -6.37 13.73 -3.21
CA ILE A 216 -7.21 14.91 -3.26
C ILE A 216 -8.23 14.70 -4.40
N GLY A 217 -9.48 14.34 -4.06
CA GLY A 217 -10.54 14.07 -5.03
C GLY A 217 -11.87 13.87 -4.34
#